data_301d2687c9a82715d6091d99daaac14b
#
_entry.id   301d2687c9a82715d6091d99daaac14b
#
_cell.length_a   1.000
_cell.length_b   1.000
_cell.length_c   1.000
_cell.angle_alpha   90.00
_cell.angle_beta   90.00
_cell.angle_gamma   90.00
#
_symmetry.space_group_name_H-M   'P 1'
#
loop_
_entity.id
_entity.type
_entity.pdbx_description
1 polymer ?
#
loop_
_entity_poly.entity_id
_entity_poly.type
_entity_poly.pdbx_seq_one_letter_code
_entity_poly.pdbx_strand_id
1 'polypeptide(L)'
;IYDRKHSAMAEYDFSDVDLGALLDGFDWLHLSGITPALSPNCSKLVLDMLRVAKEKGLTVSFDGNFRSMLWSWEEARDFCTQCLPYVDILLGIEPYHLWRDEDDHSQGDVKDGVPMQPSYEQQDEIFQRFVERYPNLKCIARHVRYAHSGSENSLKAFMWYDGHTFESKLFTFTILDRVGGGDAFASGLIYAMLHDYKPM
;
A
#
# COMPACT_ATOMS: atom_id res chain seq x y z
N ILE A 1 18.72 -13.16 2.89
CA ILE A 1 17.72 -13.83 2.04
C ILE A 1 16.53 -14.10 2.94
N TYR A 2 15.37 -13.57 2.56
CA TYR A 2 14.11 -13.88 3.28
C TYR A 2 13.47 -15.06 2.56
N ASP A 3 13.51 -16.25 3.16
CA ASP A 3 12.69 -17.38 2.75
C ASP A 3 11.38 -17.32 3.55
N ARG A 4 10.28 -17.05 2.87
CA ARG A 4 8.94 -16.97 3.46
C ARG A 4 8.04 -18.12 3.05
N LYS A 5 8.45 -18.92 2.06
CA LYS A 5 7.79 -20.15 1.69
C LYS A 5 7.90 -21.13 2.87
N HIS A 6 6.86 -21.87 3.13
CA HIS A 6 6.81 -22.84 4.24
C HIS A 6 7.00 -22.24 5.63
N SER A 7 6.73 -20.93 5.79
CA SER A 7 6.63 -20.35 7.14
C SER A 7 5.37 -20.83 7.85
N ALA A 8 5.37 -20.81 9.19
CA ALA A 8 4.19 -21.15 9.97
C ALA A 8 2.95 -20.36 9.53
N MET A 9 3.11 -19.08 9.17
CA MET A 9 2.02 -18.26 8.65
C MET A 9 1.53 -18.73 7.29
N ALA A 10 2.44 -19.15 6.39
CA ALA A 10 2.06 -19.63 5.05
C ALA A 10 1.31 -20.96 5.08
N GLU A 11 1.63 -21.81 6.04
CA GLU A 11 1.08 -23.18 6.17
C GLU A 11 -0.14 -23.27 7.11
N TYR A 12 -0.42 -22.21 7.87
CA TYR A 12 -1.51 -22.22 8.83
C TYR A 12 -2.88 -22.31 8.15
N ASP A 13 -3.76 -23.13 8.70
CA ASP A 13 -5.16 -23.19 8.31
C ASP A 13 -5.99 -22.22 9.16
N PHE A 14 -6.54 -21.21 8.52
CA PHE A 14 -7.34 -20.17 9.17
C PHE A 14 -8.84 -20.51 9.22
N SER A 15 -9.26 -21.69 8.80
CA SER A 15 -10.68 -22.07 8.71
C SER A 15 -11.43 -21.99 10.04
N ASP A 16 -10.74 -22.23 11.16
CA ASP A 16 -11.31 -22.21 12.50
C ASP A 16 -11.21 -20.84 13.19
N VAL A 17 -10.66 -19.81 12.51
CA VAL A 17 -10.52 -18.48 13.08
C VAL A 17 -11.83 -17.70 12.95
N ASP A 18 -12.43 -17.34 14.08
CA ASP A 18 -13.56 -16.42 14.12
C ASP A 18 -13.06 -14.98 13.92
N LEU A 19 -13.10 -14.53 12.64
CA LEU A 19 -12.67 -13.17 12.28
C LEU A 19 -13.58 -12.10 12.87
N GLY A 20 -14.86 -12.42 13.12
CA GLY A 20 -15.78 -11.51 13.78
C GLY A 20 -15.35 -11.22 15.21
N ALA A 21 -15.04 -12.26 15.97
CA ALA A 21 -14.52 -12.11 17.32
C ALA A 21 -13.11 -11.49 17.35
N LEU A 22 -12.24 -11.85 16.38
CA LEU A 22 -10.89 -11.31 16.28
C LEU A 22 -10.87 -9.79 16.08
N LEU A 23 -11.81 -9.27 15.30
CA LEU A 23 -11.90 -7.84 14.97
C LEU A 23 -12.85 -7.06 15.91
N ASP A 24 -13.35 -7.68 16.96
CA ASP A 24 -14.26 -7.02 17.90
C ASP A 24 -13.53 -6.00 18.77
N GLY A 25 -14.11 -4.83 18.94
CA GLY A 25 -13.54 -3.76 19.75
C GLY A 25 -12.40 -2.96 19.08
N PHE A 26 -12.14 -3.19 17.78
CA PHE A 26 -11.20 -2.39 17.01
C PHE A 26 -11.94 -1.43 16.07
N ASP A 27 -11.31 -0.28 15.81
CA ASP A 27 -11.83 0.76 14.91
C ASP A 27 -11.05 0.79 13.57
N TRP A 28 -9.89 0.12 13.53
CA TRP A 28 -8.98 0.18 12.39
C TRP A 28 -8.31 -1.18 12.13
N LEU A 29 -8.28 -1.57 10.86
CA LEU A 29 -7.54 -2.72 10.35
C LEU A 29 -6.46 -2.24 9.38
N HIS A 30 -5.20 -2.62 9.63
CA HIS A 30 -4.11 -2.42 8.67
C HIS A 30 -3.61 -3.76 8.14
N LEU A 31 -3.54 -3.88 6.81
CA LEU A 31 -3.05 -5.08 6.14
C LEU A 31 -1.97 -4.75 5.12
N SER A 32 -1.13 -5.74 4.84
CA SER A 32 -0.04 -5.64 3.87
C SER A 32 -0.17 -6.70 2.78
N GLY A 33 0.12 -6.32 1.54
CA GLY A 33 0.18 -7.20 0.37
C GLY A 33 1.26 -8.29 0.44
N ILE A 34 2.13 -8.27 1.45
CA ILE A 34 3.05 -9.40 1.71
C ILE A 34 2.26 -10.63 2.19
N THR A 35 1.29 -10.43 3.07
CA THR A 35 0.55 -11.55 3.68
C THR A 35 -0.14 -12.42 2.63
N PRO A 36 -0.94 -11.91 1.70
CA PRO A 36 -1.62 -12.74 0.72
C PRO A 36 -0.67 -13.43 -0.25
N ALA A 37 0.52 -12.87 -0.46
CA ALA A 37 1.55 -13.45 -1.33
C ALA A 37 2.23 -14.71 -0.75
N LEU A 38 1.98 -15.04 0.51
CA LEU A 38 2.62 -16.18 1.17
C LEU A 38 1.98 -17.52 0.77
N SER A 39 0.66 -17.57 0.65
CA SER A 39 -0.07 -18.77 0.28
C SER A 39 -1.53 -18.49 -0.10
N PRO A 40 -2.22 -19.42 -0.77
CA PRO A 40 -3.67 -19.31 -1.03
C PRO A 40 -4.50 -19.13 0.23
N ASN A 41 -4.14 -19.79 1.34
CA ASN A 41 -4.81 -19.62 2.63
C ASN A 41 -4.67 -18.19 3.16
N CYS A 42 -3.48 -17.59 3.04
CA CYS A 42 -3.25 -16.20 3.41
C CYS A 42 -4.00 -15.23 2.50
N SER A 43 -4.09 -15.52 1.21
CA SER A 43 -4.89 -14.71 0.27
C SER A 43 -6.36 -14.71 0.67
N LYS A 44 -6.92 -15.89 0.95
CA LYS A 44 -8.30 -16.02 1.42
C LYS A 44 -8.52 -15.28 2.74
N LEU A 45 -7.63 -15.46 3.71
CA LEU A 45 -7.68 -14.76 5.00
C LEU A 45 -7.79 -13.25 4.82
N VAL A 46 -6.92 -12.67 4.00
CA VAL A 46 -6.90 -11.20 3.78
C VAL A 46 -8.23 -10.72 3.21
N LEU A 47 -8.79 -11.38 2.20
CA LEU A 47 -10.08 -11.00 1.63
C LEU A 47 -11.23 -11.15 2.63
N ASP A 48 -11.22 -12.20 3.44
CA ASP A 48 -12.24 -12.42 4.48
C ASP A 48 -12.12 -11.37 5.59
N MET A 49 -10.90 -11.03 6.03
CA MET A 49 -10.66 -9.94 7.01
C MET A 49 -11.16 -8.60 6.49
N LEU A 50 -10.88 -8.26 5.22
CA LEU A 50 -11.35 -7.02 4.60
C LEU A 50 -12.88 -6.95 4.59
N ARG A 51 -13.56 -8.04 4.24
CA ARG A 51 -15.03 -8.11 4.23
C ARG A 51 -15.60 -7.91 5.63
N VAL A 52 -15.10 -8.68 6.60
CA VAL A 52 -15.57 -8.58 8.00
C VAL A 52 -15.28 -7.19 8.59
N ALA A 53 -14.13 -6.60 8.29
CA ALA A 53 -13.81 -5.24 8.73
C ALA A 53 -14.82 -4.22 8.21
N LYS A 54 -15.22 -4.31 6.94
CA LYS A 54 -16.24 -3.41 6.38
C LYS A 54 -17.63 -3.66 6.96
N GLU A 55 -18.01 -4.91 7.20
CA GLU A 55 -19.28 -5.24 7.86
C GLU A 55 -19.34 -4.68 9.29
N LYS A 56 -18.21 -4.63 9.99
CA LYS A 56 -18.08 -4.04 11.32
C LYS A 56 -17.88 -2.51 11.31
N GLY A 57 -17.72 -1.91 10.15
CA GLY A 57 -17.51 -0.45 10.02
C GLY A 57 -16.11 0.03 10.37
N LEU A 58 -15.11 -0.86 10.37
CA LEU A 58 -13.73 -0.49 10.62
C LEU A 58 -13.18 0.38 9.49
N THR A 59 -12.27 1.29 9.84
CA THR A 59 -11.39 1.92 8.86
C THR A 59 -10.35 0.92 8.39
N VAL A 60 -10.18 0.79 7.09
CA VAL A 60 -9.23 -0.17 6.50
C VAL A 60 -8.11 0.57 5.79
N SER A 61 -6.86 0.30 6.19
CA SER A 61 -5.67 0.70 5.45
C SER A 61 -4.95 -0.51 4.85
N PHE A 62 -4.48 -0.36 3.63
CA PHE A 62 -3.80 -1.42 2.90
C PHE A 62 -2.51 -0.91 2.26
N ASP A 63 -1.38 -1.55 2.56
CA ASP A 63 -0.10 -1.34 1.89
C ASP A 63 0.10 -2.43 0.83
N GLY A 64 0.10 -2.04 -0.45
CA GLY A 64 0.32 -2.98 -1.56
C GLY A 64 1.62 -3.77 -1.46
N ASN A 65 2.66 -3.14 -0.95
CA ASN A 65 3.93 -3.72 -0.50
C ASN A 65 4.49 -4.81 -1.42
N PHE A 66 4.46 -4.55 -2.73
CA PHE A 66 4.83 -5.52 -3.75
C PHE A 66 6.23 -6.09 -3.55
N ARG A 67 6.35 -7.40 -3.72
CA ARG A 67 7.60 -8.15 -3.61
C ARG A 67 7.70 -9.16 -4.75
N SER A 68 8.51 -8.84 -5.76
CA SER A 68 8.75 -9.71 -6.93
C SER A 68 9.30 -11.11 -6.61
N MET A 69 9.84 -11.29 -5.40
CA MET A 69 10.31 -12.60 -4.93
C MET A 69 9.17 -13.51 -4.42
N LEU A 70 7.97 -12.99 -4.21
CA LEU A 70 6.82 -13.75 -3.68
C LEU A 70 5.82 -14.11 -4.78
N TRP A 71 5.52 -13.19 -5.66
CA TRP A 71 4.54 -13.35 -6.73
C TRP A 71 4.90 -12.46 -7.93
N SER A 72 4.31 -12.76 -9.07
CA SER A 72 4.44 -11.94 -10.27
C SER A 72 3.71 -10.60 -10.10
N TRP A 73 4.04 -9.65 -10.95
CA TRP A 73 3.33 -8.37 -11.00
C TRP A 73 1.83 -8.55 -11.29
N GLU A 74 1.49 -9.47 -12.19
CA GLU A 74 0.11 -9.76 -12.57
C GLU A 74 -0.68 -10.36 -11.42
N GLU A 75 -0.13 -11.38 -10.74
CA GLU A 75 -0.76 -11.99 -9.56
C GLU A 75 -0.99 -10.96 -8.46
N ALA A 76 0.02 -10.13 -8.19
CA ALA A 76 -0.07 -9.07 -7.19
C ALA A 76 -1.15 -8.04 -7.54
N ARG A 77 -1.18 -7.58 -8.80
CA ARG A 77 -2.18 -6.64 -9.29
C ARG A 77 -3.58 -7.20 -9.17
N ASP A 78 -3.79 -8.42 -9.66
CA ASP A 78 -5.11 -9.04 -9.70
C ASP A 78 -5.67 -9.27 -8.29
N PHE A 79 -4.81 -9.66 -7.36
CA PHE A 79 -5.20 -9.78 -5.97
C PHE A 79 -5.44 -8.42 -5.30
N CYS A 80 -4.50 -7.50 -5.40
CA CYS A 80 -4.61 -6.19 -4.75
C CYS A 80 -5.80 -5.39 -5.28
N THR A 81 -6.12 -5.53 -6.58
CA THR A 81 -7.31 -4.91 -7.18
C THR A 81 -8.60 -5.40 -6.53
N GLN A 82 -8.68 -6.68 -6.13
CA GLN A 82 -9.83 -7.20 -5.39
C GLN A 82 -9.96 -6.60 -3.97
N CYS A 83 -8.87 -6.12 -3.40
CA CYS A 83 -8.88 -5.50 -2.07
C CYS A 83 -9.43 -4.07 -2.11
N LEU A 84 -9.20 -3.31 -3.20
CA LEU A 84 -9.49 -1.87 -3.28
C LEU A 84 -10.92 -1.47 -2.90
N PRO A 85 -11.99 -2.21 -3.25
CA PRO A 85 -13.36 -1.87 -2.82
C PRO A 85 -13.57 -1.84 -1.30
N TYR A 86 -12.67 -2.44 -0.54
CA TYR A 86 -12.74 -2.52 0.92
C TYR A 86 -11.79 -1.55 1.64
N VAL A 87 -10.94 -0.83 0.88
CA VAL A 87 -9.85 0.00 1.42
C VAL A 87 -10.29 1.45 1.53
N ASP A 88 -10.10 2.06 2.70
CA ASP A 88 -10.29 3.50 2.91
C ASP A 88 -8.98 4.28 2.69
N ILE A 89 -7.84 3.70 3.07
CA ILE A 89 -6.52 4.33 2.97
C ILE A 89 -5.57 3.40 2.23
N LEU A 90 -5.11 3.84 1.06
CA LEU A 90 -4.18 3.11 0.23
C LEU A 90 -2.75 3.62 0.43
N LEU A 91 -1.82 2.71 0.74
CA LEU A 91 -0.40 2.97 0.86
C LEU A 91 0.33 2.34 -0.33
N GLY A 92 1.00 3.20 -1.12
CA GLY A 92 1.57 2.79 -2.40
C GLY A 92 0.54 2.73 -3.52
N ILE A 93 1.02 2.79 -4.74
CA ILE A 93 0.19 2.68 -5.97
C ILE A 93 0.58 1.45 -6.81
N GLU A 94 1.60 0.76 -6.42
CA GLU A 94 2.03 -0.52 -6.96
C GLU A 94 1.25 -1.65 -6.26
N PRO A 95 0.85 -2.70 -6.93
CA PRO A 95 1.07 -3.06 -8.35
C PRO A 95 -0.08 -2.66 -9.30
N TYR A 96 -0.89 -1.68 -8.96
CA TYR A 96 -2.07 -1.31 -9.73
C TYR A 96 -1.71 -0.65 -11.07
N HIS A 97 -2.53 -0.88 -12.12
CA HIS A 97 -2.32 -0.29 -13.45
C HIS A 97 -2.96 1.09 -13.66
N LEU A 98 -3.57 1.68 -12.64
CA LEU A 98 -4.33 2.94 -12.78
C LEU A 98 -3.45 4.19 -12.97
N TRP A 99 -2.13 4.03 -12.93
CA TRP A 99 -1.18 5.13 -13.08
C TRP A 99 -0.76 5.42 -14.54
N ARG A 100 -1.18 4.61 -15.51
CA ARG A 100 -0.94 4.85 -16.95
C ARG A 100 -2.14 4.40 -17.78
N ASP A 101 -2.22 4.85 -19.02
CA ASP A 101 -3.16 4.34 -19.98
C ASP A 101 -2.82 2.88 -20.34
N GLU A 102 -3.83 2.06 -20.58
CA GLU A 102 -3.66 0.63 -20.88
C GLU A 102 -2.77 0.38 -22.13
N ASP A 103 -2.71 1.36 -23.04
CA ASP A 103 -1.92 1.32 -24.26
C ASP A 103 -0.52 1.96 -24.14
N ASP A 104 -0.17 2.53 -22.97
CA ASP A 104 1.14 3.15 -22.77
C ASP A 104 2.19 2.09 -22.46
N HIS A 105 2.91 1.68 -23.51
CA HIS A 105 4.07 0.79 -23.42
C HIS A 105 5.40 1.55 -23.30
N SER A 106 5.36 2.87 -23.08
CA SER A 106 6.58 3.66 -22.91
C SER A 106 7.31 3.20 -21.65
N GLN A 107 8.52 2.69 -21.87
CA GLN A 107 9.45 2.32 -20.81
C GLN A 107 10.38 3.50 -20.51
N GLY A 108 9.81 4.63 -20.08
CA GLY A 108 10.62 5.72 -19.56
C GLY A 108 11.34 5.35 -18.26
N ASP A 109 11.89 6.32 -17.54
CA ASP A 109 12.50 6.11 -16.22
C ASP A 109 11.48 5.65 -15.17
N VAL A 110 10.97 4.45 -15.36
CA VAL A 110 9.95 3.83 -14.53
C VAL A 110 10.49 2.53 -13.97
N LYS A 111 10.37 2.35 -12.68
CA LYS A 111 10.61 1.06 -12.05
C LYS A 111 9.28 0.32 -11.96
N ASP A 112 9.23 -0.87 -12.56
CA ASP A 112 8.00 -1.67 -12.60
C ASP A 112 6.80 -0.85 -13.15
N GLY A 113 7.13 0.09 -14.05
CA GLY A 113 6.17 0.92 -14.73
C GLY A 113 5.69 2.16 -13.97
N VAL A 114 6.09 2.41 -12.75
CA VAL A 114 5.72 3.60 -11.98
C VAL A 114 6.79 4.68 -12.11
N PRO A 115 6.45 5.96 -12.40
CA PRO A 115 7.43 7.01 -12.46
C PRO A 115 8.30 7.05 -11.20
N MET A 116 9.61 6.89 -11.37
CA MET A 116 10.55 6.88 -10.24
C MET A 116 10.62 8.24 -9.54
N GLN A 117 10.40 9.31 -10.29
CA GLN A 117 10.46 10.69 -9.81
C GLN A 117 9.32 11.51 -10.44
N PRO A 118 8.06 11.27 -10.02
CA PRO A 118 6.93 11.98 -10.59
C PRO A 118 6.98 13.48 -10.23
N SER A 119 6.53 14.34 -11.17
CA SER A 119 6.16 15.70 -10.82
C SER A 119 4.90 15.70 -9.94
N TYR A 120 4.61 16.87 -9.35
CA TYR A 120 3.35 17.02 -8.59
C TYR A 120 2.13 16.72 -9.47
N GLU A 121 2.10 17.26 -10.69
CA GLU A 121 1.00 17.12 -11.64
C GLU A 121 0.81 15.64 -12.05
N GLN A 122 1.89 14.94 -12.35
CA GLN A 122 1.85 13.51 -12.66
C GLN A 122 1.31 12.69 -11.49
N GLN A 123 1.70 13.04 -10.27
CA GLN A 123 1.25 12.34 -9.08
C GLN A 123 -0.22 12.63 -8.78
N ASP A 124 -0.66 13.87 -8.96
CA ASP A 124 -2.06 14.26 -8.82
C ASP A 124 -2.94 13.51 -9.83
N GLU A 125 -2.57 13.50 -11.10
CA GLU A 125 -3.28 12.77 -12.15
C GLU A 125 -3.43 11.27 -11.81
N ILE A 126 -2.36 10.64 -11.32
CA ILE A 126 -2.41 9.24 -10.88
C ILE A 126 -3.43 9.08 -9.75
N PHE A 127 -3.40 9.93 -8.73
CA PHE A 127 -4.32 9.83 -7.61
C PHE A 127 -5.77 10.06 -8.03
N GLN A 128 -6.04 11.01 -8.94
CA GLN A 128 -7.39 11.23 -9.49
C GLN A 128 -7.95 9.97 -10.17
N ARG A 129 -7.16 9.27 -10.96
CA ARG A 129 -7.56 8.00 -11.60
C ARG A 129 -7.97 6.93 -10.56
N PHE A 130 -7.25 6.87 -9.42
CA PHE A 130 -7.61 5.94 -8.34
C PHE A 130 -8.94 6.30 -7.69
N VAL A 131 -9.16 7.56 -7.33
CA VAL A 131 -10.40 7.97 -6.65
C VAL A 131 -11.62 7.97 -7.56
N GLU A 132 -11.44 8.24 -8.85
CA GLU A 132 -12.49 8.07 -9.85
C GLU A 132 -12.93 6.61 -9.96
N ARG A 133 -11.99 5.69 -9.96
CA ARG A 133 -12.26 4.25 -10.04
C ARG A 133 -12.76 3.66 -8.74
N TYR A 134 -12.24 4.14 -7.60
CA TYR A 134 -12.53 3.65 -6.25
C TYR A 134 -12.92 4.81 -5.32
N PRO A 135 -14.18 5.28 -5.41
CA PRO A 135 -14.65 6.45 -4.65
C PRO A 135 -14.75 6.20 -3.14
N ASN A 136 -14.55 4.96 -2.69
CA ASN A 136 -14.44 4.61 -1.28
C ASN A 136 -13.09 5.03 -0.65
N LEU A 137 -12.07 5.31 -1.46
CA LEU A 137 -10.77 5.76 -0.96
C LEU A 137 -10.88 7.17 -0.37
N LYS A 138 -10.43 7.32 0.86
CA LYS A 138 -10.38 8.59 1.61
C LYS A 138 -8.99 9.20 1.62
N CYS A 139 -7.97 8.34 1.48
CA CYS A 139 -6.58 8.75 1.43
C CYS A 139 -5.77 7.79 0.55
N ILE A 140 -4.87 8.35 -0.24
CA ILE A 140 -3.84 7.59 -0.95
C ILE A 140 -2.51 8.24 -0.61
N ALA A 141 -1.53 7.47 -0.15
CA ALA A 141 -0.23 7.99 0.18
C ALA A 141 0.88 7.11 -0.37
N ARG A 142 1.95 7.73 -0.84
CA ARG A 142 3.18 7.03 -1.22
C ARG A 142 4.40 7.87 -0.90
N HIS A 143 5.54 7.22 -0.75
CA HIS A 143 6.82 7.90 -0.72
C HIS A 143 7.66 7.51 -1.93
N VAL A 144 8.46 8.45 -2.39
CA VAL A 144 9.42 8.28 -3.48
C VAL A 144 10.81 8.43 -2.91
N ARG A 145 11.68 7.46 -3.21
CA ARG A 145 13.06 7.47 -2.76
C ARG A 145 14.00 7.82 -3.90
N TYR A 146 14.87 8.76 -3.64
CA TYR A 146 15.95 9.18 -4.52
C TYR A 146 17.27 8.65 -3.94
N ALA A 147 17.90 7.69 -4.60
CA ALA A 147 19.18 7.13 -4.16
C ALA A 147 20.33 7.93 -4.78
N HIS A 148 21.10 8.65 -3.95
CA HIS A 148 22.28 9.40 -4.38
C HIS A 148 23.54 8.53 -4.31
N SER A 149 23.59 7.66 -3.31
CA SER A 149 24.66 6.67 -3.11
C SER A 149 24.15 5.43 -2.38
N GLY A 150 25.02 4.51 -2.02
CA GLY A 150 24.67 3.34 -1.20
C GLY A 150 24.08 3.71 0.17
N SER A 151 24.48 4.82 0.73
CA SER A 151 24.05 5.29 2.06
C SER A 151 23.30 6.61 2.06
N GLU A 152 23.55 7.51 1.10
CA GLU A 152 22.87 8.80 1.03
C GLU A 152 21.62 8.71 0.17
N ASN A 153 20.48 9.05 0.74
CA ASN A 153 19.18 9.00 0.07
C ASN A 153 18.34 10.21 0.44
N SER A 154 17.38 10.51 -0.42
CA SER A 154 16.30 11.45 -0.10
C SER A 154 14.95 10.78 -0.23
N LEU A 155 13.98 11.24 0.55
CA LEU A 155 12.59 10.83 0.48
C LEU A 155 11.69 12.04 0.28
N LYS A 156 10.69 11.87 -0.56
CA LYS A 156 9.56 12.78 -0.73
C LYS A 156 8.28 11.95 -0.62
N ALA A 157 7.29 12.43 0.09
CA ALA A 157 5.98 11.81 0.17
C ALA A 157 4.97 12.61 -0.65
N PHE A 158 4.00 11.90 -1.20
CA PHE A 158 2.80 12.44 -1.82
C PHE A 158 1.58 11.82 -1.15
N MET A 159 0.53 12.62 -0.99
CA MET A 159 -0.72 12.15 -0.41
C MET A 159 -1.90 12.84 -1.09
N TRP A 160 -2.91 12.06 -1.47
CA TRP A 160 -4.23 12.58 -1.77
C TRP A 160 -5.12 12.41 -0.54
N TYR A 161 -5.77 13.48 -0.13
CA TYR A 161 -6.68 13.49 1.02
C TYR A 161 -7.71 14.61 0.85
N ASP A 162 -8.97 14.31 1.11
CA ASP A 162 -10.08 15.29 1.08
C ASP A 162 -10.13 16.11 -0.22
N GLY A 163 -9.97 15.44 -1.37
CA GLY A 163 -10.05 16.07 -2.70
C GLY A 163 -8.79 16.81 -3.14
N HIS A 164 -7.71 16.80 -2.37
CA HIS A 164 -6.49 17.54 -2.66
C HIS A 164 -5.25 16.65 -2.62
N THR A 165 -4.31 16.94 -3.49
CA THR A 165 -2.98 16.32 -3.46
C THR A 165 -2.01 17.21 -2.70
N PHE A 166 -1.22 16.59 -1.85
CA PHE A 166 -0.18 17.21 -1.02
C PHE A 166 1.17 16.58 -1.34
N GLU A 167 2.24 17.36 -1.23
CA GLU A 167 3.60 16.82 -1.28
C GLU A 167 4.41 17.31 -0.08
N SER A 168 5.27 16.43 0.43
CA SER A 168 6.18 16.79 1.50
C SER A 168 7.41 17.54 0.98
N LYS A 169 8.15 18.17 1.89
CA LYS A 169 9.53 18.56 1.62
C LYS A 169 10.37 17.33 1.25
N LEU A 170 11.42 17.55 0.47
CA LEU A 170 12.44 16.53 0.23
C LEU A 170 13.35 16.44 1.47
N PHE A 171 13.44 15.25 2.06
CA PHE A 171 14.30 14.97 3.21
C PHE A 171 15.50 14.16 2.76
N THR A 172 16.70 14.68 2.95
CA THR A 172 17.97 13.96 2.68
C THR A 172 18.55 13.44 3.97
N PHE A 173 18.99 12.19 3.96
CA PHE A 173 19.52 11.50 5.14
C PHE A 173 20.49 10.40 4.77
N THR A 174 21.31 10.00 5.74
CA THR A 174 22.17 8.83 5.63
C THR A 174 21.45 7.61 6.18
N ILE A 175 21.36 6.56 5.36
CA ILE A 175 20.76 5.29 5.77
C ILE A 175 21.76 4.51 6.64
N LEU A 176 21.35 4.17 7.84
CA LEU A 176 22.04 3.22 8.71
C LEU A 176 21.49 1.79 8.51
N ASP A 177 20.16 1.68 8.41
CA ASP A 177 19.46 0.45 8.12
C ASP A 177 18.24 0.75 7.22
N ARG A 178 17.86 -0.20 6.38
CA ARG A 178 16.73 -0.07 5.45
C ARG A 178 15.49 -0.85 5.89
N VAL A 179 15.61 -1.65 6.93
CA VAL A 179 14.51 -2.49 7.43
C VAL A 179 13.44 -1.59 8.06
N GLY A 180 12.18 -1.87 7.72
CA GLY A 180 11.03 -1.18 8.32
C GLY A 180 10.77 0.25 7.83
N GLY A 181 11.48 0.76 6.81
CA GLY A 181 11.25 2.13 6.31
C GLY A 181 9.83 2.35 5.77
N GLY A 182 9.27 1.36 5.05
CA GLY A 182 7.87 1.38 4.60
C GLY A 182 6.90 1.32 5.78
N ASP A 183 7.15 0.41 6.72
CA ASP A 183 6.31 0.25 7.90
C ASP A 183 6.32 1.51 8.80
N ALA A 184 7.46 2.19 8.90
CA ALA A 184 7.57 3.47 9.62
C ALA A 184 6.73 4.57 8.94
N PHE A 185 6.73 4.63 7.59
CA PHE A 185 5.88 5.56 6.85
C PHE A 185 4.40 5.25 7.06
N ALA A 186 4.00 3.99 6.94
CA ALA A 186 2.63 3.54 7.20
C ALA A 186 2.17 3.87 8.62
N SER A 187 3.00 3.55 9.62
CA SER A 187 2.71 3.82 11.03
C SER A 187 2.55 5.31 11.32
N GLY A 188 3.43 6.14 10.75
CA GLY A 188 3.35 7.60 10.89
C GLY A 188 2.08 8.18 10.30
N LEU A 189 1.65 7.70 9.13
CA LEU A 189 0.41 8.12 8.50
C LEU A 189 -0.82 7.70 9.31
N ILE A 190 -0.89 6.43 9.72
CA ILE A 190 -2.00 5.90 10.53
C ILE A 190 -2.09 6.66 11.86
N TYR A 191 -0.95 6.89 12.52
CA TYR A 191 -0.90 7.68 13.75
C TYR A 191 -1.44 9.10 13.54
N ALA A 192 -1.01 9.79 12.48
CA ALA A 192 -1.48 11.13 12.17
C ALA A 192 -3.00 11.17 11.93
N MET A 193 -3.54 10.19 11.21
CA MET A 193 -4.98 10.10 10.94
C MET A 193 -5.79 9.77 12.19
N LEU A 194 -5.30 8.89 13.06
CA LEU A 194 -5.94 8.57 14.34
C LEU A 194 -5.98 9.77 15.31
N HIS A 195 -5.09 10.74 15.14
CA HIS A 195 -5.00 11.96 15.95
C HIS A 195 -5.51 13.21 15.23
N ASP A 196 -6.24 13.05 14.11
CA ASP A 196 -6.80 14.15 13.31
C ASP A 196 -5.78 15.21 12.85
N TYR A 197 -4.52 14.81 12.68
CA TYR A 197 -3.51 15.71 12.10
C TYR A 197 -3.84 15.99 10.64
N LYS A 198 -3.76 17.23 10.25
CA LYS A 198 -4.05 17.68 8.89
C LYS A 198 -2.77 17.77 8.06
N PRO A 199 -2.85 17.49 6.74
CA PRO A 199 -1.77 17.79 5.81
C PRO A 199 -1.44 19.29 5.85
N MET A 200 -0.16 19.61 5.74
CA MET A 200 0.34 20.98 5.71
C MET A 200 0.86 21.34 4.33
#